data_b29e3f997b0b5d729c40095a6c71d84f
#
_entry.id   b29e3f997b0b5d729c40095a6c71d84f
#
_cell.length_a   1.000
_cell.length_b   1.000
_cell.length_c   1.000
_cell.angle_alpha   90.00
_cell.angle_beta   90.00
_cell.angle_gamma   90.00
#
_symmetry.space_group_name_H-M   'P 1'
#
loop_
_entity.id
_entity.type
_entity.pdbx_description
1 polymer ?
#
loop_
_entity_poly.entity_id
_entity_poly.type
_entity_poly.pdbx_seq_one_letter_code
_entity_poly.pdbx_strand_id
1 'polypeptide(L)'
;MAFKKYTATKDTTITNLFKDTEESNRVTGSNTGQSDTLEVFSIYNRVSSSTNGPSSELSRILVEFPVSTISSDRTAETIPAAGSVNFILKKYNQPHGTTAPTGYNIEALPLSASWEEGYGVDHTSYLDLTKDQTGANWMRPNGSDVSASATIVLAGGTNLASMHGQTFALVDSDGTSQTFTIDYNSSATTGGTIGFNAPGTDQNDNAMTAIKTAINAISALDIVASTITAAGDATSEHTLLLKQGTIGHAGNTSIDLSGVTGLSVSGTPAAFTGGSGTWANVGGGDIAIKSGTAVSGLTQTQATGSQHLEIDITTLVEDWIADTYANYGLLVKITEEY
;
A
#
# COMPACT_ATOMS: atom_id res chain seq x y z
N MET A 1 -30.49 -22.35 0.76
CA MET A 1 -29.55 -21.36 0.22
C MET A 1 -28.16 -21.85 0.59
N ALA A 2 -27.27 -22.05 -0.39
CA ALA A 2 -25.89 -22.43 -0.12
C ALA A 2 -25.10 -21.16 0.21
N PHE A 3 -24.15 -21.25 1.15
CA PHE A 3 -23.22 -20.17 1.43
C PHE A 3 -21.80 -20.72 1.50
N LYS A 4 -20.81 -19.88 1.14
CA LYS A 4 -19.39 -20.16 1.30
C LYS A 4 -18.77 -19.09 2.20
N LYS A 5 -17.92 -19.50 3.12
CA LYS A 5 -17.25 -18.60 4.05
C LYS A 5 -15.79 -18.39 3.60
N TYR A 6 -15.35 -17.15 3.61
CA TYR A 6 -13.96 -16.74 3.50
C TYR A 6 -13.56 -16.07 4.81
N THR A 7 -12.46 -16.47 5.39
CA THR A 7 -11.89 -15.82 6.58
C THR A 7 -10.91 -14.75 6.15
N ALA A 8 -10.78 -13.71 6.96
CA ALA A 8 -9.73 -12.72 6.78
C ALA A 8 -8.35 -13.39 6.77
N THR A 9 -7.46 -12.85 5.99
CA THR A 9 -6.04 -13.26 5.91
C THR A 9 -5.15 -12.38 6.78
N LYS A 10 -5.61 -11.17 7.10
CA LYS A 10 -4.99 -10.24 8.04
C LYS A 10 -6.08 -9.46 8.74
N ASP A 11 -5.89 -9.17 10.01
CA ASP A 11 -6.70 -8.22 10.75
C ASP A 11 -5.90 -7.59 11.91
N THR A 12 -6.24 -6.36 12.26
CA THR A 12 -5.66 -5.64 13.39
C THR A 12 -6.56 -4.50 13.82
N THR A 13 -6.39 -4.04 15.05
CA THR A 13 -6.93 -2.77 15.53
C THR A 13 -5.81 -1.74 15.60
N ILE A 14 -6.06 -0.55 15.08
CA ILE A 14 -5.18 0.62 15.21
C ILE A 14 -5.87 1.69 16.04
N THR A 15 -5.11 2.42 16.87
CA THR A 15 -5.70 3.36 17.82
C THR A 15 -4.81 4.55 18.13
N ASN A 16 -5.42 5.65 18.58
CA ASN A 16 -4.75 6.83 19.12
C ASN A 16 -5.06 7.07 20.61
N LEU A 17 -5.52 6.06 21.33
CA LEU A 17 -5.86 6.19 22.76
C LEU A 17 -4.65 6.62 23.60
N PHE A 18 -4.93 7.14 24.80
CA PHE A 18 -3.89 7.47 25.77
C PHE A 18 -3.45 6.23 26.53
N LYS A 19 -2.16 6.21 26.90
CA LYS A 19 -1.61 5.18 27.78
C LYS A 19 -2.25 5.30 29.17
N ASP A 20 -2.58 4.17 29.77
CA ASP A 20 -3.35 4.12 31.01
C ASP A 20 -2.70 4.90 32.17
N THR A 21 -1.38 4.89 32.27
CA THR A 21 -0.64 5.55 33.35
C THR A 21 -0.12 6.95 33.00
N GLU A 22 -0.24 7.37 31.74
CA GLU A 22 0.37 8.60 31.23
C GLU A 22 -0.56 9.31 30.24
N GLU A 23 -1.50 10.07 30.74
CA GLU A 23 -2.48 10.81 29.92
C GLU A 23 -1.88 11.84 28.94
N SER A 24 -0.56 12.04 28.98
CA SER A 24 0.16 12.86 28.01
C SER A 24 0.67 12.08 26.79
N ASN A 25 0.69 10.74 26.87
CA ASN A 25 1.27 9.88 25.85
C ASN A 25 0.20 9.00 25.17
N ARG A 26 0.09 9.14 23.86
CA ARG A 26 -0.78 8.31 23.04
C ARG A 26 -0.08 7.03 22.58
N VAL A 27 -0.84 5.94 22.49
CA VAL A 27 -0.33 4.65 21.96
C VAL A 27 -0.45 4.54 20.44
N THR A 28 -0.21 5.62 19.74
CA THR A 28 -0.34 5.71 18.27
C THR A 28 0.55 4.75 17.49
N GLY A 29 1.58 4.21 18.13
CA GLY A 29 2.44 3.17 17.57
C GLY A 29 2.00 1.74 17.87
N SER A 30 0.88 1.55 18.60
CA SER A 30 0.39 0.23 19.00
C SER A 30 -0.20 -0.56 17.83
N ASN A 31 0.04 -1.86 17.85
CA ASN A 31 -0.50 -2.84 16.92
C ASN A 31 -1.13 -4.00 17.71
N THR A 32 -2.22 -4.57 17.20
CA THR A 32 -2.91 -5.72 17.83
C THR A 32 -3.19 -6.84 16.84
N GLY A 33 -2.29 -7.06 15.88
CA GLY A 33 -2.45 -8.10 14.85
C GLY A 33 -2.50 -9.53 15.38
N GLN A 34 -2.09 -9.77 16.63
CA GLN A 34 -2.20 -11.08 17.28
C GLN A 34 -3.25 -11.13 18.39
N SER A 35 -4.09 -10.09 18.50
CA SER A 35 -5.20 -10.09 19.45
C SER A 35 -6.34 -10.97 18.96
N ASP A 36 -6.96 -11.71 19.87
CA ASP A 36 -8.17 -12.52 19.60
C ASP A 36 -9.42 -11.66 19.37
N THR A 37 -9.35 -10.36 19.67
CA THR A 37 -10.47 -9.44 19.55
C THR A 37 -10.08 -8.18 18.79
N LEU A 38 -11.01 -7.69 17.99
CA LEU A 38 -10.88 -6.43 17.25
C LEU A 38 -11.80 -5.40 17.90
N GLU A 39 -11.30 -4.18 18.09
CA GLU A 39 -11.99 -3.13 18.81
C GLU A 39 -12.27 -1.93 17.91
N VAL A 40 -13.48 -1.41 17.98
CA VAL A 40 -13.86 -0.13 17.37
C VAL A 40 -14.56 0.74 18.42
N PHE A 41 -14.00 1.92 18.67
CA PHE A 41 -14.56 2.87 19.61
C PHE A 41 -14.28 4.32 19.19
N SER A 42 -15.09 5.23 19.74
CA SER A 42 -14.86 6.67 19.73
C SER A 42 -15.15 7.18 21.13
N ILE A 43 -14.14 7.70 21.82
CA ILE A 43 -14.22 8.24 23.17
C ILE A 43 -13.89 9.72 23.08
N TYR A 44 -14.80 10.56 23.55
CA TYR A 44 -14.65 12.00 23.51
C TYR A 44 -14.39 12.56 24.91
N ASN A 45 -13.48 13.52 24.99
CA ASN A 45 -13.25 14.32 26.19
C ASN A 45 -12.69 13.56 27.42
N ARG A 46 -11.93 12.46 27.20
CA ARG A 46 -11.26 11.77 28.31
C ARG A 46 -10.18 12.64 28.94
N VAL A 47 -9.39 13.32 28.12
CA VAL A 47 -8.35 14.25 28.55
C VAL A 47 -8.65 15.64 27.98
N SER A 48 -8.75 16.63 28.84
CA SER A 48 -8.97 18.02 28.44
C SER A 48 -7.88 18.90 29.04
N SER A 49 -7.25 19.71 28.19
CA SER A 49 -6.34 20.76 28.66
C SER A 49 -6.83 22.14 28.25
N SER A 50 -6.47 23.15 29.06
CA SER A 50 -6.77 24.56 28.74
C SER A 50 -6.11 25.03 27.43
N THR A 51 -5.10 24.31 26.95
CA THR A 51 -4.31 24.66 25.75
C THR A 51 -4.80 23.93 24.51
N ASN A 52 -5.25 22.67 24.62
CA ASN A 52 -5.52 21.81 23.49
C ASN A 52 -7.00 21.41 23.33
N GLY A 53 -7.89 21.91 24.19
CA GLY A 53 -9.30 21.54 24.15
C GLY A 53 -9.57 20.06 24.52
N PRO A 54 -10.79 19.57 24.26
CA PRO A 54 -11.15 18.18 24.53
C PRO A 54 -10.42 17.20 23.59
N SER A 55 -10.05 16.05 24.14
CA SER A 55 -9.39 14.98 23.36
C SER A 55 -10.42 14.03 22.75
N SER A 56 -10.04 13.41 21.65
CA SER A 56 -10.71 12.22 21.09
C SER A 56 -9.76 11.03 21.10
N GLU A 57 -10.30 9.87 21.47
CA GLU A 57 -9.61 8.59 21.40
C GLU A 57 -10.40 7.67 20.49
N LEU A 58 -9.75 7.19 19.45
CA LEU A 58 -10.36 6.46 18.37
C LEU A 58 -9.67 5.11 18.20
N SER A 59 -10.43 4.10 17.82
CA SER A 59 -9.89 2.88 17.27
C SER A 59 -10.59 2.52 15.97
N ARG A 60 -9.85 1.86 15.09
CA ARG A 60 -10.31 1.39 13.80
C ARG A 60 -9.78 -0.01 13.53
N ILE A 61 -10.57 -0.81 12.83
CA ILE A 61 -10.18 -2.17 12.46
C ILE A 61 -9.71 -2.13 11.00
N LEU A 62 -8.57 -2.76 10.72
CA LEU A 62 -8.13 -3.11 9.38
C LEU A 62 -8.38 -4.60 9.18
N VAL A 63 -8.91 -4.98 8.00
CA VAL A 63 -9.15 -6.40 7.67
C VAL A 63 -8.97 -6.64 6.18
N GLU A 64 -8.27 -7.72 5.81
CA GLU A 64 -8.04 -8.10 4.42
C GLU A 64 -8.59 -9.52 4.16
N PHE A 65 -9.22 -9.72 2.99
CA PHE A 65 -9.78 -11.00 2.57
C PHE A 65 -9.07 -11.55 1.33
N PRO A 66 -9.03 -12.89 1.15
CA PRO A 66 -8.32 -13.53 0.04
C PRO A 66 -9.09 -13.41 -1.29
N VAL A 67 -9.13 -12.23 -1.89
CA VAL A 67 -9.87 -11.96 -3.14
C VAL A 67 -9.37 -12.83 -4.29
N SER A 68 -8.08 -13.16 -4.34
CA SER A 68 -7.54 -14.09 -5.33
C SER A 68 -8.18 -15.48 -5.24
N THR A 69 -8.45 -15.98 -4.02
CA THR A 69 -9.17 -17.24 -3.80
C THR A 69 -10.63 -17.12 -4.24
N ILE A 70 -11.29 -15.99 -3.94
CA ILE A 70 -12.67 -15.73 -4.36
C ILE A 70 -12.76 -15.70 -5.90
N SER A 71 -11.83 -15.05 -6.56
CA SER A 71 -11.74 -15.00 -8.03
C SER A 71 -11.50 -16.38 -8.65
N SER A 72 -10.62 -17.19 -8.03
CA SER A 72 -10.38 -18.58 -8.46
C SER A 72 -11.63 -19.46 -8.31
N ASP A 73 -12.36 -19.31 -7.20
CA ASP A 73 -13.62 -20.02 -6.95
C ASP A 73 -14.70 -19.64 -7.95
N ARG A 74 -14.72 -18.39 -8.40
CA ARG A 74 -15.61 -17.94 -9.46
C ARG A 74 -15.27 -18.56 -10.81
N THR A 75 -13.98 -18.57 -11.15
CA THR A 75 -13.49 -19.20 -12.39
C THR A 75 -13.77 -20.70 -12.41
N ALA A 76 -13.71 -21.36 -11.26
CA ALA A 76 -14.04 -22.78 -11.08
C ALA A 76 -15.54 -23.05 -10.93
N GLU A 77 -16.41 -22.02 -11.08
CA GLU A 77 -17.86 -22.10 -10.89
C GLU A 77 -18.30 -22.63 -9.50
N THR A 78 -17.41 -22.57 -8.50
CA THR A 78 -17.71 -22.96 -7.10
C THR A 78 -18.63 -21.92 -6.44
N ILE A 79 -18.55 -20.67 -6.89
CA ILE A 79 -19.50 -19.60 -6.56
C ILE A 79 -20.12 -19.05 -7.83
N PRO A 80 -21.37 -18.54 -7.79
CA PRO A 80 -22.07 -18.01 -8.95
C PRO A 80 -21.35 -16.80 -9.58
N ALA A 81 -21.72 -16.50 -10.84
CA ALA A 81 -21.27 -15.33 -11.54
C ALA A 81 -21.68 -14.02 -10.83
N ALA A 82 -21.03 -12.92 -11.21
CA ALA A 82 -21.37 -11.57 -10.75
C ALA A 82 -22.88 -11.30 -10.94
N GLY A 83 -23.48 -10.62 -9.97
CA GLY A 83 -24.93 -10.34 -9.95
C GLY A 83 -25.82 -11.50 -9.46
N SER A 84 -25.24 -12.69 -9.19
CA SER A 84 -25.96 -13.85 -8.68
C SER A 84 -25.52 -14.30 -7.29
N VAL A 85 -24.62 -13.53 -6.66
CA VAL A 85 -24.07 -13.77 -5.31
C VAL A 85 -23.92 -12.44 -4.60
N ASN A 86 -24.15 -12.45 -3.28
CA ASN A 86 -23.86 -11.32 -2.42
C ASN A 86 -22.70 -11.67 -1.50
N PHE A 87 -21.79 -10.72 -1.29
CA PHE A 87 -20.70 -10.80 -0.33
C PHE A 87 -21.03 -9.96 0.89
N ILE A 88 -21.14 -10.62 2.05
CA ILE A 88 -21.50 -9.96 3.31
C ILE A 88 -20.27 -9.97 4.22
N LEU A 89 -19.78 -8.78 4.58
CA LEU A 89 -18.83 -8.61 5.67
C LEU A 89 -19.53 -8.93 6.97
N LYS A 90 -19.07 -9.97 7.67
CA LYS A 90 -19.66 -10.38 8.94
C LYS A 90 -18.61 -10.37 10.03
N LYS A 91 -18.90 -9.64 11.11
CA LYS A 91 -18.12 -9.66 12.36
C LYS A 91 -19.06 -9.93 13.52
N TYR A 92 -18.61 -10.80 14.42
CA TYR A 92 -19.39 -11.17 15.60
C TYR A 92 -19.05 -10.25 16.76
N ASN A 93 -20.08 -9.65 17.35
CA ASN A 93 -19.91 -8.90 18.57
C ASN A 93 -19.65 -9.85 19.73
N GLN A 94 -18.59 -9.61 20.48
CA GLN A 94 -18.27 -10.38 21.68
C GLN A 94 -19.24 -10.06 22.80
N PRO A 95 -19.68 -11.06 23.59
CA PRO A 95 -20.47 -10.78 24.80
C PRO A 95 -19.66 -9.92 25.78
N HIS A 96 -20.26 -8.86 26.25
CA HIS A 96 -19.67 -7.95 27.26
C HIS A 96 -20.67 -7.67 28.37
N GLY A 97 -20.15 -7.41 29.58
CA GLY A 97 -20.97 -7.18 30.77
C GLY A 97 -21.43 -5.73 30.96
N THR A 98 -21.10 -4.84 30.04
CA THR A 98 -21.43 -3.41 30.11
C THR A 98 -22.48 -3.04 29.07
N THR A 99 -23.23 -1.97 29.31
CA THR A 99 -24.17 -1.42 28.33
C THR A 99 -23.39 -0.77 27.19
N ALA A 100 -23.59 -1.25 25.98
CA ALA A 100 -23.05 -0.62 24.79
C ALA A 100 -23.90 0.58 24.33
N PRO A 101 -23.31 1.60 23.72
CA PRO A 101 -24.05 2.66 23.05
C PRO A 101 -24.97 2.10 21.96
N THR A 102 -26.02 2.84 21.63
CA THR A 102 -26.98 2.48 20.58
C THR A 102 -27.16 3.65 19.62
N GLY A 103 -27.61 3.36 18.40
CA GLY A 103 -27.94 4.38 17.41
C GLY A 103 -26.73 5.00 16.70
N TYR A 104 -25.55 4.40 16.77
CA TYR A 104 -24.37 4.82 16.02
C TYR A 104 -24.20 4.00 14.74
N ASN A 105 -23.42 4.52 13.79
CA ASN A 105 -23.14 3.84 12.54
C ASN A 105 -21.70 3.31 12.52
N ILE A 106 -21.54 2.08 12.01
CA ILE A 106 -20.24 1.52 11.63
C ILE A 106 -20.13 1.58 10.11
N GLU A 107 -18.98 2.02 9.63
CA GLU A 107 -18.67 2.17 8.22
C GLU A 107 -17.50 1.26 7.82
N ALA A 108 -17.60 0.66 6.64
CA ALA A 108 -16.53 -0.10 5.99
C ALA A 108 -16.07 0.64 4.72
N LEU A 109 -14.79 0.92 4.62
CA LEU A 109 -14.16 1.66 3.52
C LEU A 109 -13.01 0.85 2.93
N PRO A 110 -12.87 0.72 1.60
CA PRO A 110 -11.74 0.02 0.99
C PRO A 110 -10.46 0.85 1.09
N LEU A 111 -9.35 0.21 1.46
CA LEU A 111 -8.06 0.84 1.60
C LEU A 111 -7.35 1.00 0.25
N SER A 112 -6.53 2.06 0.11
CA SER A 112 -5.66 2.30 -1.05
C SER A 112 -4.18 1.98 -0.79
N ALA A 113 -3.82 1.63 0.44
CA ALA A 113 -2.45 1.33 0.85
C ALA A 113 -2.35 -0.07 1.44
N SER A 114 -1.31 -0.82 1.07
CA SER A 114 -0.99 -2.10 1.69
C SER A 114 -0.53 -1.88 3.14
N TRP A 115 -0.79 -2.86 3.99
CA TRP A 115 -0.46 -2.80 5.40
C TRP A 115 -0.03 -4.18 5.93
N GLU A 116 0.64 -4.18 7.07
CA GLU A 116 1.09 -5.39 7.74
C GLU A 116 0.28 -5.63 9.02
N GLU A 117 -0.07 -6.88 9.28
CA GLU A 117 -0.86 -7.27 10.44
C GLU A 117 -0.11 -7.02 11.75
N GLY A 118 1.18 -7.37 11.79
CA GLY A 118 2.03 -7.22 12.97
C GLY A 118 1.82 -8.32 14.01
N TYR A 119 2.44 -8.13 15.19
CA TYR A 119 2.52 -9.13 16.25
C TYR A 119 2.06 -8.62 17.62
N GLY A 120 1.53 -7.43 17.71
CA GLY A 120 1.02 -6.85 18.96
C GLY A 120 -0.20 -7.60 19.49
N VAL A 121 -0.35 -7.68 20.80
CA VAL A 121 -1.43 -8.41 21.47
C VAL A 121 -2.43 -7.48 22.12
N ASP A 122 -1.99 -6.36 22.69
CA ASP A 122 -2.85 -5.39 23.34
C ASP A 122 -2.34 -3.94 23.22
N HIS A 123 -3.19 -2.98 23.57
CA HIS A 123 -2.84 -1.55 23.56
C HIS A 123 -2.23 -1.06 24.87
N THR A 124 -2.39 -1.78 25.95
CA THR A 124 -2.01 -1.35 27.30
C THR A 124 -0.55 -1.66 27.58
N SER A 125 -0.09 -2.82 27.15
CA SER A 125 1.30 -3.22 27.28
C SER A 125 2.12 -2.77 26.08
N TYR A 126 2.71 -1.62 26.19
CA TYR A 126 3.59 -1.05 25.16
C TYR A 126 4.76 -1.97 24.76
N LEU A 127 5.05 -2.97 25.57
CA LEU A 127 6.11 -3.95 25.31
C LEU A 127 5.71 -5.00 24.26
N ASP A 128 4.41 -5.25 24.10
CA ASP A 128 3.90 -6.13 23.06
C ASP A 128 3.92 -5.47 21.68
N LEU A 129 4.15 -4.18 21.68
CA LEU A 129 4.29 -3.41 20.48
C LEU A 129 5.45 -3.80 19.66
N THR A 130 5.73 -5.02 19.68
CA THR A 130 6.66 -5.38 18.74
C THR A 130 8.06 -5.39 19.11
N LYS A 131 8.38 -6.44 19.44
CA LYS A 131 9.71 -6.94 19.29
C LYS A 131 10.41 -6.39 18.06
N ASP A 132 9.66 -6.09 16.99
CA ASP A 132 10.20 -5.74 15.68
C ASP A 132 9.65 -4.43 15.08
N GLN A 133 8.80 -3.70 15.79
CA GLN A 133 8.12 -2.50 15.30
C GLN A 133 7.42 -2.71 13.94
N THR A 134 7.00 -3.93 13.65
CA THR A 134 6.23 -4.29 12.46
C THR A 134 4.75 -4.19 12.74
N GLY A 135 3.99 -4.04 11.67
CA GLY A 135 2.54 -4.00 11.74
C GLY A 135 1.95 -2.59 11.71
N ALA A 136 0.76 -2.55 11.14
CA ALA A 136 -0.02 -1.33 11.03
C ALA A 136 -0.35 -0.77 12.40
N ASN A 137 -0.26 0.54 12.53
CA ASN A 137 -0.62 1.31 13.70
C ASN A 137 -1.32 2.61 13.28
N TRP A 138 -1.67 3.47 14.23
CA TRP A 138 -2.35 4.72 13.92
C TRP A 138 -1.59 5.64 12.98
N MET A 139 -0.27 5.64 13.05
CA MET A 139 0.60 6.52 12.27
C MET A 139 1.04 5.90 10.94
N ARG A 140 1.15 4.55 10.88
CA ARG A 140 1.82 3.85 9.79
C ARG A 140 1.10 2.57 9.39
N PRO A 141 1.10 2.20 8.11
CA PRO A 141 0.59 0.92 7.61
C PRO A 141 1.53 -0.26 7.87
N ASN A 142 2.79 0.01 8.17
CA ASN A 142 3.79 -0.96 8.64
C ASN A 142 4.78 -0.25 9.57
N GLY A 143 5.55 -1.02 10.31
CA GLY A 143 6.39 -0.48 11.40
C GLY A 143 7.60 0.35 10.98
N SER A 144 7.92 0.47 9.69
CA SER A 144 9.15 1.12 9.23
C SER A 144 8.92 2.15 8.13
N ASP A 145 9.79 3.16 8.12
CA ASP A 145 9.86 4.15 7.04
C ASP A 145 10.80 3.62 5.96
N VAL A 146 10.26 3.27 4.80
CA VAL A 146 11.01 2.71 3.69
C VAL A 146 10.68 3.45 2.40
N SER A 147 11.70 3.80 1.63
CA SER A 147 11.51 4.30 0.28
C SER A 147 11.21 3.14 -0.66
N ALA A 148 10.27 3.32 -1.57
CA ALA A 148 9.99 2.36 -2.62
C ALA A 148 11.21 2.15 -3.51
N SER A 149 11.40 0.94 -3.99
CA SER A 149 12.50 0.57 -4.87
C SER A 149 12.02 -0.25 -6.06
N ALA A 150 12.79 -0.19 -7.15
CA ALA A 150 12.57 -1.00 -8.34
C ALA A 150 13.92 -1.40 -8.92
N THR A 151 13.94 -2.51 -9.66
CA THR A 151 15.13 -2.92 -10.40
C THR A 151 14.82 -2.93 -11.88
N ILE A 152 15.51 -2.09 -12.64
CA ILE A 152 15.50 -2.14 -14.10
C ILE A 152 16.47 -3.23 -14.55
N VAL A 153 16.05 -4.01 -15.52
CA VAL A 153 16.84 -5.10 -16.12
C VAL A 153 17.09 -4.78 -17.60
N LEU A 154 18.34 -4.79 -18.00
CA LEU A 154 18.75 -4.82 -19.40
C LEU A 154 19.12 -6.25 -19.76
N ALA A 155 18.34 -6.84 -20.65
CA ALA A 155 18.53 -8.24 -21.06
C ALA A 155 19.88 -8.45 -21.77
N GLY A 156 20.51 -9.58 -21.49
CA GLY A 156 21.74 -9.99 -22.18
C GLY A 156 21.51 -10.15 -23.69
N GLY A 157 22.48 -9.74 -24.49
CA GLY A 157 22.42 -9.82 -25.95
C GLY A 157 21.46 -8.82 -26.62
N THR A 158 20.96 -7.83 -25.90
CA THR A 158 20.16 -6.75 -26.49
C THR A 158 20.92 -6.01 -27.57
N ASN A 159 20.30 -5.82 -28.73
CA ASN A 159 20.83 -4.92 -29.75
C ASN A 159 20.61 -3.47 -29.35
N LEU A 160 21.60 -2.86 -28.72
CA LEU A 160 21.48 -1.51 -28.15
C LEU A 160 21.22 -0.42 -29.21
N ALA A 161 21.63 -0.66 -30.48
CA ALA A 161 21.33 0.28 -31.56
C ALA A 161 19.81 0.35 -31.85
N SER A 162 19.08 -0.73 -31.61
CA SER A 162 17.61 -0.73 -31.77
C SER A 162 16.87 0.11 -30.74
N MET A 163 17.54 0.50 -29.66
CA MET A 163 16.95 1.36 -28.62
C MET A 163 16.95 2.84 -29.00
N HIS A 164 17.69 3.23 -30.06
CA HIS A 164 17.78 4.62 -30.48
C HIS A 164 16.40 5.24 -30.78
N GLY A 165 16.13 6.40 -30.19
CA GLY A 165 14.85 7.13 -30.30
C GLY A 165 13.73 6.58 -29.44
N GLN A 166 13.92 5.47 -28.75
CA GLN A 166 12.91 4.90 -27.84
C GLN A 166 12.88 5.68 -26.52
N THR A 167 11.72 5.69 -25.87
CA THR A 167 11.49 6.47 -24.67
C THR A 167 10.84 5.66 -23.55
N PHE A 168 11.10 6.05 -22.32
CA PHE A 168 10.38 5.61 -21.14
C PHE A 168 10.20 6.76 -20.14
N ALA A 169 9.28 6.63 -19.21
CA ALA A 169 9.06 7.61 -18.17
C ALA A 169 9.17 6.99 -16.78
N LEU A 170 9.68 7.77 -15.85
CA LEU A 170 9.65 7.48 -14.42
C LEU A 170 8.80 8.53 -13.72
N VAL A 171 8.06 8.11 -12.71
CA VAL A 171 7.22 8.97 -11.87
C VAL A 171 7.69 8.82 -10.43
N ASP A 172 7.98 9.93 -9.77
CA ASP A 172 8.37 9.93 -8.36
C ASP A 172 7.17 9.92 -7.40
N SER A 173 7.46 9.94 -6.10
CA SER A 173 6.46 9.94 -5.02
C SER A 173 5.55 11.16 -5.01
N ASP A 174 5.99 12.27 -5.57
CA ASP A 174 5.22 13.52 -5.63
C ASP A 174 4.40 13.65 -6.92
N GLY A 175 4.49 12.65 -7.79
CA GLY A 175 3.83 12.63 -9.09
C GLY A 175 4.59 13.37 -10.18
N THR A 176 5.84 13.82 -9.92
CA THR A 176 6.71 14.41 -10.95
C THR A 176 7.09 13.32 -11.95
N SER A 177 6.78 13.56 -13.22
CA SER A 177 7.08 12.63 -14.30
C SER A 177 8.23 13.14 -15.17
N GLN A 178 9.22 12.30 -15.43
CA GLN A 178 10.32 12.59 -16.35
C GLN A 178 10.38 11.54 -17.45
N THR A 179 10.31 12.01 -18.69
CA THR A 179 10.54 11.16 -19.87
C THR A 179 12.02 11.17 -20.23
N PHE A 180 12.55 9.97 -20.52
CA PHE A 180 13.90 9.74 -20.98
C PHE A 180 13.88 9.24 -22.41
N THR A 181 14.77 9.78 -23.26
CA THR A 181 14.94 9.37 -24.66
C THR A 181 16.32 8.78 -24.85
N ILE A 182 16.40 7.60 -25.46
CA ILE A 182 17.68 6.93 -25.73
C ILE A 182 18.27 7.45 -27.02
N ASP A 183 19.52 7.87 -26.97
CA ASP A 183 20.32 8.29 -28.14
C ASP A 183 21.59 7.46 -28.27
N TYR A 184 21.49 6.35 -29.00
CA TYR A 184 22.62 5.46 -29.26
C TYR A 184 23.74 6.14 -30.10
N ASN A 185 23.44 7.22 -30.81
CA ASN A 185 24.41 7.91 -31.69
C ASN A 185 25.21 9.01 -30.98
N SER A 186 24.95 9.25 -29.71
CA SER A 186 25.61 10.28 -28.89
C SER A 186 26.28 9.63 -27.68
N SER A 187 27.42 10.18 -27.25
CA SER A 187 28.04 9.84 -25.97
C SER A 187 27.64 10.81 -24.85
N ALA A 188 26.85 11.84 -25.17
CA ALA A 188 26.46 12.86 -24.21
C ALA A 188 25.07 12.56 -23.60
N THR A 189 25.01 12.53 -22.28
CA THR A 189 23.76 12.41 -21.50
C THR A 189 23.40 13.78 -20.95
N THR A 190 22.27 14.34 -21.38
CA THR A 190 21.82 15.67 -20.96
C THR A 190 20.30 15.77 -20.95
N GLY A 191 19.73 16.38 -19.90
CA GLY A 191 18.33 16.82 -19.88
C GLY A 191 17.27 15.76 -20.20
N GLY A 192 17.46 14.53 -19.77
CA GLY A 192 16.56 13.41 -20.06
C GLY A 192 16.92 12.66 -21.35
N THR A 193 17.95 13.07 -22.09
CA THR A 193 18.52 12.27 -23.18
C THR A 193 19.61 11.37 -22.63
N ILE A 194 19.50 10.07 -22.87
CA ILE A 194 20.44 9.05 -22.45
C ILE A 194 21.35 8.74 -23.63
N GLY A 195 22.53 9.37 -23.65
CA GLY A 195 23.52 9.15 -24.70
C GLY A 195 24.46 8.01 -24.33
N PHE A 196 24.53 6.99 -25.18
CA PHE A 196 25.59 6.01 -25.13
C PHE A 196 25.92 5.53 -26.53
N ASN A 197 27.14 5.77 -26.93
CA ASN A 197 27.72 5.17 -28.14
C ASN A 197 28.76 4.15 -27.66
N ALA A 198 28.40 2.91 -27.69
CA ALA A 198 29.22 1.84 -27.13
C ALA A 198 29.65 0.82 -28.23
N PRO A 199 30.62 1.16 -29.07
CA PRO A 199 31.28 0.15 -29.92
C PRO A 199 32.24 -0.67 -29.04
N GLY A 200 32.03 -1.96 -28.91
CA GLY A 200 32.96 -2.83 -28.20
C GLY A 200 32.31 -3.84 -27.26
N THR A 201 33.11 -4.36 -26.33
CA THR A 201 32.74 -5.48 -25.44
C THR A 201 31.95 -5.06 -24.20
N ASP A 202 31.97 -3.77 -23.81
CA ASP A 202 31.35 -3.28 -22.55
C ASP A 202 30.01 -2.54 -22.79
N GLN A 203 29.23 -3.04 -23.74
CA GLN A 203 28.04 -2.29 -24.22
C GLN A 203 26.94 -2.12 -23.17
N ASN A 204 26.59 -3.19 -22.43
CA ASN A 204 25.53 -3.15 -21.45
C ASN A 204 25.92 -2.32 -20.22
N ASP A 205 27.21 -2.39 -19.79
CA ASP A 205 27.73 -1.53 -18.72
C ASP A 205 27.62 -0.05 -19.07
N ASN A 206 28.00 0.31 -20.31
CA ASN A 206 27.93 1.69 -20.78
C ASN A 206 26.47 2.17 -20.86
N ALA A 207 25.56 1.35 -21.37
CA ALA A 207 24.14 1.66 -21.44
C ALA A 207 23.53 1.88 -20.06
N MET A 208 23.77 0.97 -19.12
CA MET A 208 23.25 1.08 -17.75
C MET A 208 23.88 2.25 -16.99
N THR A 209 25.15 2.53 -17.21
CA THR A 209 25.84 3.71 -16.64
C THR A 209 25.24 5.01 -17.18
N ALA A 210 24.92 5.07 -18.47
CA ALA A 210 24.27 6.24 -19.07
C ALA A 210 22.84 6.44 -18.53
N ILE A 211 22.06 5.37 -18.42
CA ILE A 211 20.72 5.41 -17.80
C ILE A 211 20.82 5.93 -16.36
N LYS A 212 21.69 5.36 -15.55
CA LYS A 212 21.96 5.81 -14.18
C LYS A 212 22.32 7.30 -14.12
N THR A 213 23.22 7.74 -14.97
CA THR A 213 23.69 9.12 -15.03
C THR A 213 22.56 10.06 -15.41
N ALA A 214 21.75 9.69 -16.41
CA ALA A 214 20.61 10.49 -16.85
C ALA A 214 19.56 10.67 -15.72
N ILE A 215 19.20 9.59 -15.04
CA ILE A 215 18.23 9.64 -13.93
C ILE A 215 18.74 10.55 -12.83
N ASN A 216 19.98 10.38 -12.39
CA ASN A 216 20.56 11.16 -11.30
C ASN A 216 20.86 12.63 -11.67
N ALA A 217 20.87 12.98 -12.95
CA ALA A 217 21.06 14.36 -13.41
C ALA A 217 19.77 15.20 -13.36
N ILE A 218 18.61 14.59 -13.20
CA ILE A 218 17.33 15.31 -13.13
C ILE A 218 17.03 15.69 -11.69
N SER A 219 17.40 16.87 -11.29
CA SER A 219 17.23 17.36 -9.91
C SER A 219 15.77 17.53 -9.46
N ALA A 220 14.83 17.63 -10.41
CA ALA A 220 13.41 17.73 -10.13
C ALA A 220 12.75 16.36 -9.89
N LEU A 221 13.43 15.26 -10.23
CA LEU A 221 12.92 13.89 -10.06
C LEU A 221 13.52 13.30 -8.78
N ASP A 222 12.66 13.02 -7.81
CA ASP A 222 13.08 12.43 -6.52
C ASP A 222 13.28 10.91 -6.62
N ILE A 223 14.10 10.46 -7.59
CA ILE A 223 14.50 9.08 -7.79
C ILE A 223 16.01 9.00 -7.86
N VAL A 224 16.59 8.09 -7.10
CA VAL A 224 18.02 7.81 -7.08
C VAL A 224 18.30 6.47 -7.74
N ALA A 225 19.11 6.50 -8.81
CA ALA A 225 19.67 5.32 -9.44
C ALA A 225 21.03 4.99 -8.83
N SER A 226 21.21 3.77 -8.30
CA SER A 226 22.35 3.47 -7.44
C SER A 226 23.25 2.34 -8.01
N THR A 227 22.97 1.12 -7.65
CA THR A 227 23.82 -0.03 -7.90
C THR A 227 23.54 -0.63 -9.27
N ILE A 228 24.59 -0.84 -10.06
CA ILE A 228 24.56 -1.66 -11.28
C ILE A 228 25.16 -3.01 -10.92
N THR A 229 24.47 -4.09 -11.28
CA THR A 229 24.96 -5.47 -11.12
C THR A 229 24.92 -6.16 -12.46
N ALA A 230 26.07 -6.73 -12.86
CA ALA A 230 26.20 -7.53 -14.06
C ALA A 230 26.10 -9.03 -13.73
N ALA A 231 25.41 -9.77 -14.57
CA ALA A 231 25.31 -11.22 -14.47
C ALA A 231 26.24 -11.90 -15.51
N GLY A 232 27.54 -11.74 -15.32
CA GLY A 232 28.53 -12.34 -16.24
C GLY A 232 29.43 -11.32 -16.94
N ASP A 233 29.56 -11.41 -18.27
CA ASP A 233 30.35 -10.47 -19.06
C ASP A 233 29.58 -9.19 -19.43
N ALA A 234 30.23 -8.24 -20.05
CA ALA A 234 29.71 -6.92 -20.39
C ALA A 234 28.51 -6.92 -21.36
N THR A 235 28.18 -8.04 -21.97
CA THR A 235 27.01 -8.24 -22.84
C THR A 235 25.93 -9.08 -22.19
N SER A 236 26.14 -9.53 -20.95
CA SER A 236 25.17 -10.29 -20.16
C SER A 236 24.08 -9.41 -19.65
N GLU A 237 23.11 -9.98 -18.92
CA GLU A 237 22.08 -9.25 -18.23
C GLU A 237 22.70 -8.29 -17.20
N HIS A 238 22.19 -7.05 -17.18
CA HIS A 238 22.56 -6.05 -16.20
C HIS A 238 21.34 -5.52 -15.49
N THR A 239 21.47 -5.25 -14.21
CA THR A 239 20.41 -4.66 -13.40
C THR A 239 20.82 -3.32 -12.83
N LEU A 240 19.86 -2.40 -12.69
CA LEU A 240 20.03 -1.09 -12.07
C LEU A 240 18.98 -0.92 -10.97
N LEU A 241 19.45 -0.71 -9.74
CA LEU A 241 18.58 -0.44 -8.62
C LEU A 241 18.18 1.04 -8.61
N LEU A 242 16.88 1.27 -8.63
CA LEU A 242 16.23 2.57 -8.43
C LEU A 242 15.60 2.63 -7.04
N LYS A 243 15.61 3.80 -6.43
CA LYS A 243 14.99 4.06 -5.14
C LYS A 243 14.32 5.43 -5.18
N GLN A 244 13.08 5.52 -4.70
CA GLN A 244 12.42 6.80 -4.45
C GLN A 244 13.17 7.54 -3.35
N GLY A 245 13.39 8.84 -3.49
CA GLY A 245 14.08 9.65 -2.48
C GLY A 245 13.22 9.82 -1.23
N THR A 246 11.93 10.10 -1.42
CA THR A 246 10.97 10.21 -0.33
C THR A 246 10.48 8.84 0.12
N ILE A 247 10.39 8.66 1.43
CA ILE A 247 9.81 7.45 2.05
C ILE A 247 8.29 7.45 1.92
N GLY A 248 7.68 6.28 1.85
CA GLY A 248 6.23 6.14 1.91
C GLY A 248 5.59 5.42 0.72
N HIS A 249 4.30 5.19 0.86
CA HIS A 249 3.48 4.50 -0.16
C HIS A 249 3.34 5.26 -1.46
N ALA A 250 3.37 6.60 -1.42
CA ALA A 250 3.31 7.44 -2.62
C ALA A 250 4.40 7.09 -3.63
N GLY A 251 5.53 6.54 -3.14
CA GLY A 251 6.63 6.08 -3.98
C GLY A 251 6.37 4.75 -4.72
N ASN A 252 5.29 4.02 -4.42
CA ASN A 252 4.94 2.78 -5.11
C ASN A 252 4.29 3.08 -6.48
N THR A 253 5.01 3.78 -7.35
CA THR A 253 4.55 4.23 -8.66
C THR A 253 4.81 3.17 -9.74
N SER A 254 3.93 3.08 -10.74
CA SER A 254 4.11 2.17 -11.88
C SER A 254 5.28 2.59 -12.77
N ILE A 255 5.94 1.62 -13.40
CA ILE A 255 7.01 1.84 -14.38
C ILE A 255 6.61 1.16 -15.68
N ASP A 256 6.60 1.91 -16.76
CA ASP A 256 6.36 1.37 -18.11
C ASP A 256 7.63 1.47 -18.96
N LEU A 257 8.27 0.33 -19.18
CA LEU A 257 9.42 0.17 -20.05
C LEU A 257 9.06 -0.56 -21.35
N SER A 258 7.80 -0.84 -21.61
CA SER A 258 7.36 -1.62 -22.79
C SER A 258 7.75 -0.97 -24.12
N GLY A 259 7.96 0.35 -24.14
CA GLY A 259 8.45 1.11 -25.28
C GLY A 259 9.94 0.98 -25.55
N VAL A 260 10.72 0.26 -24.71
CA VAL A 260 12.18 0.17 -24.85
C VAL A 260 12.64 -1.28 -25.00
N THR A 261 13.20 -1.59 -26.16
CA THR A 261 13.70 -2.93 -26.47
C THR A 261 14.77 -3.38 -25.48
N GLY A 262 14.57 -4.55 -24.88
CA GLY A 262 15.52 -5.17 -23.96
C GLY A 262 15.52 -4.60 -22.54
N LEU A 263 14.77 -3.54 -22.23
CA LEU A 263 14.55 -3.09 -20.86
C LEU A 263 13.27 -3.68 -20.29
N SER A 264 13.32 -4.03 -19.02
CA SER A 264 12.17 -4.49 -18.24
C SER A 264 12.33 -4.09 -16.78
N VAL A 265 11.27 -4.27 -16.00
CA VAL A 265 11.31 -4.14 -14.52
C VAL A 265 11.30 -5.56 -13.94
N SER A 266 12.17 -5.81 -12.97
CA SER A 266 12.16 -7.07 -12.22
C SER A 266 10.93 -7.12 -11.30
N GLY A 267 10.15 -8.20 -11.42
CA GLY A 267 8.95 -8.43 -10.62
C GLY A 267 7.64 -8.06 -11.33
N THR A 268 6.54 -8.45 -10.69
CA THR A 268 5.17 -8.20 -11.16
C THR A 268 4.37 -7.68 -9.96
N PRO A 269 3.71 -6.53 -10.07
CA PRO A 269 3.64 -5.61 -11.22
C PRO A 269 4.96 -4.88 -11.51
N ALA A 270 5.11 -4.35 -12.73
CA ALA A 270 6.20 -3.47 -13.11
C ALA A 270 6.04 -2.11 -12.43
N ALA A 271 6.66 -1.95 -11.26
CA ALA A 271 6.47 -0.77 -10.40
C ALA A 271 7.63 -0.62 -9.42
N PHE A 272 7.75 0.57 -8.86
CA PHE A 272 8.38 0.72 -7.55
C PHE A 272 7.51 0.04 -6.50
N THR A 273 8.13 -0.69 -5.58
CA THR A 273 7.44 -1.45 -4.53
C THR A 273 8.16 -1.33 -3.19
N GLY A 274 7.49 -1.76 -2.11
CA GLY A 274 8.06 -1.78 -0.77
C GLY A 274 8.16 -0.42 -0.10
N GLY A 275 7.67 0.65 -0.75
CA GLY A 275 7.56 1.96 -0.12
C GLY A 275 6.57 1.94 1.01
N SER A 276 7.00 2.40 2.16
CA SER A 276 6.21 2.42 3.38
C SER A 276 6.62 3.59 4.27
N GLY A 277 5.69 4.06 5.07
CA GLY A 277 5.90 5.22 5.93
C GLY A 277 4.61 5.56 6.66
N THR A 278 4.39 6.84 6.96
CA THR A 278 3.13 7.28 7.52
C THR A 278 1.97 7.06 6.54
N TRP A 279 0.77 6.79 7.08
CA TRP A 279 -0.43 6.91 6.27
C TRP A 279 -0.50 8.31 5.65
N ALA A 280 -0.97 8.44 4.41
CA ALA A 280 -1.27 9.76 3.83
C ALA A 280 -2.35 10.46 4.67
N ASN A 281 -3.29 9.69 5.20
CA ASN A 281 -4.27 10.14 6.18
C ASN A 281 -4.15 9.25 7.43
N VAL A 282 -3.61 9.78 8.52
CA VAL A 282 -3.36 9.03 9.75
C VAL A 282 -4.59 8.24 10.23
N GLY A 283 -4.35 7.11 10.89
CA GLY A 283 -5.42 6.21 11.33
C GLY A 283 -5.99 5.35 10.21
N GLY A 284 -5.20 5.03 9.18
CA GLY A 284 -5.63 4.18 8.06
C GLY A 284 -6.65 4.85 7.15
N GLY A 285 -6.68 6.19 7.09
CA GLY A 285 -7.65 6.94 6.31
C GLY A 285 -7.40 6.98 4.80
N ASP A 286 -6.50 6.17 4.28
CA ASP A 286 -6.14 6.08 2.86
C ASP A 286 -7.16 5.22 2.12
N ILE A 287 -8.15 5.87 1.52
CA ILE A 287 -9.29 5.21 0.88
C ILE A 287 -9.06 5.04 -0.61
N ALA A 288 -9.46 3.89 -1.16
CA ALA A 288 -9.32 3.56 -2.58
C ALA A 288 -10.04 4.59 -3.47
N ILE A 289 -9.43 4.87 -4.63
CA ILE A 289 -9.95 5.81 -5.62
C ILE A 289 -10.48 5.02 -6.81
N LYS A 290 -11.72 5.33 -7.23
CA LYS A 290 -12.35 4.80 -8.42
C LYS A 290 -12.71 5.95 -9.35
N SER A 291 -12.17 5.94 -10.57
CA SER A 291 -12.41 7.00 -11.55
C SER A 291 -12.13 8.42 -11.02
N GLY A 292 -11.05 8.58 -10.23
CA GLY A 292 -10.62 9.85 -9.66
C GLY A 292 -11.39 10.30 -8.41
N THR A 293 -12.32 9.49 -7.90
CA THR A 293 -13.10 9.80 -6.69
C THR A 293 -12.89 8.73 -5.64
N ALA A 294 -12.76 9.14 -4.37
CA ALA A 294 -12.69 8.20 -3.25
C ALA A 294 -13.95 7.32 -3.20
N VAL A 295 -13.75 6.02 -2.97
CA VAL A 295 -14.87 5.07 -2.86
C VAL A 295 -15.64 5.36 -1.57
N SER A 296 -16.96 5.46 -1.70
CA SER A 296 -17.84 5.71 -0.55
C SER A 296 -17.87 4.51 0.40
N GLY A 297 -17.95 4.78 1.68
CA GLY A 297 -18.13 3.77 2.70
C GLY A 297 -19.52 3.13 2.67
N LEU A 298 -19.56 1.89 3.14
CA LEU A 298 -20.79 1.11 3.33
C LEU A 298 -21.10 1.05 4.82
N THR A 299 -22.31 1.38 5.22
CA THR A 299 -22.66 1.60 6.63
C THR A 299 -23.69 0.62 7.16
N GLN A 300 -23.61 0.34 8.46
CA GLN A 300 -24.66 -0.32 9.23
C GLN A 300 -24.92 0.44 10.53
N THR A 301 -26.19 0.71 10.83
CA THR A 301 -26.59 1.29 12.10
C THR A 301 -26.62 0.21 13.19
N GLN A 302 -25.96 0.50 14.30
CA GLN A 302 -25.95 -0.31 15.52
C GLN A 302 -27.12 0.09 16.44
N ALA A 303 -28.31 -0.43 16.14
CA ALA A 303 -29.53 -0.05 16.83
C ALA A 303 -29.58 -0.53 18.28
N THR A 304 -28.96 -1.68 18.60
CA THR A 304 -29.00 -2.30 19.94
C THR A 304 -27.65 -2.34 20.64
N GLY A 305 -26.57 -1.92 19.98
CA GLY A 305 -25.21 -1.98 20.51
C GLY A 305 -24.60 -3.39 20.67
N SER A 306 -25.41 -4.44 20.64
CA SER A 306 -24.97 -5.84 20.76
C SER A 306 -25.15 -6.66 19.48
N GLN A 307 -25.65 -6.05 18.42
CA GLN A 307 -25.86 -6.74 17.14
C GLN A 307 -24.54 -7.02 16.42
N HIS A 308 -24.52 -8.07 15.63
CA HIS A 308 -23.40 -8.38 14.76
C HIS A 308 -23.31 -7.37 13.61
N LEU A 309 -22.09 -7.15 13.12
CA LEU A 309 -21.90 -6.38 11.90
C LEU A 309 -22.19 -7.28 10.69
N GLU A 310 -23.06 -6.81 9.80
CA GLU A 310 -23.43 -7.49 8.54
C GLU A 310 -23.62 -6.44 7.46
N ILE A 311 -22.53 -6.10 6.74
CA ILE A 311 -22.53 -5.11 5.67
C ILE A 311 -22.43 -5.82 4.32
N ASP A 312 -23.32 -5.51 3.38
CA ASP A 312 -23.21 -5.96 1.99
C ASP A 312 -22.06 -5.20 1.30
N ILE A 313 -20.96 -5.91 1.04
CA ILE A 313 -19.76 -5.43 0.37
C ILE A 313 -19.63 -5.97 -1.05
N THR A 314 -20.73 -6.43 -1.65
CA THR A 314 -20.72 -7.09 -2.97
C THR A 314 -20.04 -6.24 -4.02
N THR A 315 -20.38 -4.95 -4.10
CA THR A 315 -19.77 -4.04 -5.09
C THR A 315 -18.26 -3.93 -4.92
N LEU A 316 -17.77 -3.85 -3.68
CA LEU A 316 -16.32 -3.75 -3.41
C LEU A 316 -15.59 -5.02 -3.83
N VAL A 317 -16.15 -6.19 -3.50
CA VAL A 317 -15.55 -7.47 -3.89
C VAL A 317 -15.56 -7.67 -5.40
N GLU A 318 -16.63 -7.28 -6.08
CA GLU A 318 -16.68 -7.33 -7.55
C GLU A 318 -15.68 -6.38 -8.20
N ASP A 319 -15.50 -5.17 -7.67
CA ASP A 319 -14.49 -4.22 -8.14
C ASP A 319 -13.06 -4.77 -7.96
N TRP A 320 -12.77 -5.46 -6.85
CA TRP A 320 -11.48 -6.13 -6.63
C TRP A 320 -11.26 -7.32 -7.57
N ILE A 321 -12.29 -8.13 -7.82
CA ILE A 321 -12.21 -9.25 -8.77
C ILE A 321 -12.00 -8.74 -10.21
N ALA A 322 -12.59 -7.59 -10.54
CA ALA A 322 -12.44 -6.93 -11.84
C ALA A 322 -11.15 -6.10 -11.96
N ASP A 323 -10.31 -6.08 -10.92
CA ASP A 323 -9.08 -5.27 -10.86
C ASP A 323 -9.31 -3.77 -11.12
N THR A 324 -10.48 -3.26 -10.71
CA THR A 324 -10.82 -1.84 -10.84
C THR A 324 -9.92 -0.98 -9.94
N TYR A 325 -9.55 -1.50 -8.78
CA TYR A 325 -8.50 -1.01 -7.88
C TYR A 325 -7.99 -2.17 -7.02
N ALA A 326 -6.76 -2.03 -6.51
CA ALA A 326 -6.11 -3.09 -5.74
C ALA A 326 -6.87 -3.42 -4.45
N ASN A 327 -6.87 -4.69 -4.07
CA ASN A 327 -7.37 -5.13 -2.76
C ASN A 327 -6.28 -4.95 -1.71
N TYR A 328 -6.44 -3.98 -0.84
CA TYR A 328 -5.68 -3.81 0.39
C TYR A 328 -6.56 -3.98 1.64
N GLY A 329 -7.75 -4.57 1.47
CA GLY A 329 -8.70 -4.79 2.55
C GLY A 329 -9.59 -3.59 2.83
N LEU A 330 -10.15 -3.61 4.03
CA LEU A 330 -11.13 -2.65 4.52
C LEU A 330 -10.65 -2.00 5.81
N LEU A 331 -10.95 -0.70 5.94
CA LEU A 331 -11.02 0.02 7.20
C LEU A 331 -12.45 -0.08 7.73
N VAL A 332 -12.62 -0.48 8.99
CA VAL A 332 -13.91 -0.46 9.69
C VAL A 332 -13.82 0.50 10.87
N LYS A 333 -14.73 1.45 10.94
CA LYS A 333 -14.73 2.50 11.94
C LYS A 333 -16.15 2.95 12.33
N ILE A 334 -16.28 3.72 13.40
CA ILE A 334 -17.50 4.48 13.70
C ILE A 334 -17.56 5.67 12.74
N THR A 335 -18.72 5.92 12.13
CA THR A 335 -18.89 7.02 11.17
C THR A 335 -18.71 8.38 11.82
N GLU A 336 -19.33 8.56 13.00
CA GLU A 336 -19.26 9.80 13.79
C GLU A 336 -18.07 9.73 14.77
N GLU A 337 -16.86 9.97 14.28
CA GLU A 337 -15.67 10.13 15.11
C GLU A 337 -15.58 11.60 15.59
N TYR A 338 -15.45 11.82 16.90
CA TYR A 338 -15.34 13.15 17.52
C TYR A 338 -13.91 13.45 17.95
#